data_0ee1435ef40f3cdfe805c2e51728f33d
#
_entry.id   0ee1435ef40f3cdfe805c2e51728f33d
#
_cell.length_a   1.000
_cell.length_b   1.000
_cell.length_c   1.000
_cell.angle_alpha   90.00
_cell.angle_beta   90.00
_cell.angle_gamma   90.00
#
_symmetry.space_group_name_H-M   'P 1'
#
loop_
_entity.id
_entity.type
_entity.pdbx_description
1 polymer ?
#
loop_
_entity_poly.entity_id
_entity_poly.type
_entity_poly.pdbx_seq_one_letter_code
_entity_poly.pdbx_strand_id
1 'polypeptide(L)'
;VAYWIKMNYERETYLIDLDSISAFASGFNKRITFWLPDNGKPIIINNNNNPKTYEDILAYIQRITIHPIGNYWVKIVYDRHEYIIDLNRLSTFVFDSSQRIMFWLPDGKESIIINPQTNSEAYSKVLDFINQKTGYSVP
;
A
#
# COMPACT_ATOMS: atom_id res chain seq x y z
N VAL A 1 -15.63 9.08 -0.40
CA VAL A 1 -15.59 9.82 -1.65
C VAL A 1 -14.72 9.10 -2.65
N ALA A 2 -15.24 8.85 -3.84
CA ALA A 2 -14.52 8.15 -4.89
C ALA A 2 -13.52 9.06 -5.61
N TYR A 3 -12.47 8.48 -6.15
CA TYR A 3 -11.49 9.19 -6.95
C TYR A 3 -11.23 8.39 -8.23
N TRP A 4 -12.00 8.65 -9.26
CA TRP A 4 -11.96 7.89 -10.49
C TRP A 4 -10.90 8.42 -11.44
N ILE A 5 -10.13 7.50 -12.03
CA ILE A 5 -9.22 7.82 -13.13
C ILE A 5 -9.55 6.96 -14.33
N LYS A 6 -9.15 7.43 -15.50
CA LYS A 6 -9.28 6.71 -16.77
C LYS A 6 -7.88 6.49 -17.31
N MET A 7 -7.56 5.24 -17.67
CA MET A 7 -6.25 4.91 -18.22
C MET A 7 -6.35 3.83 -19.26
N ASN A 8 -5.40 3.82 -20.16
CA ASN A 8 -5.25 2.74 -21.13
C ASN A 8 -4.18 1.79 -20.62
N TYR A 9 -4.51 0.51 -20.59
CA TYR A 9 -3.60 -0.51 -20.08
C TYR A 9 -3.82 -1.81 -20.84
N GLU A 10 -2.76 -2.39 -21.37
CA GLU A 10 -2.83 -3.63 -22.13
C GLU A 10 -3.90 -3.59 -23.23
N ARG A 11 -3.97 -2.49 -23.98
CA ARG A 11 -4.89 -2.26 -25.10
C ARG A 11 -6.35 -2.10 -24.69
N GLU A 12 -6.61 -1.96 -23.40
CA GLU A 12 -7.97 -1.75 -22.91
C GLU A 12 -8.05 -0.45 -22.12
N THR A 13 -9.26 0.08 -22.03
CA THR A 13 -9.51 1.28 -21.23
C THR A 13 -10.04 0.85 -19.87
N TYR A 14 -9.35 1.30 -18.80
CA TYR A 14 -9.74 1.03 -17.41
C TYR A 14 -10.28 2.30 -16.79
N LEU A 15 -11.36 2.15 -16.04
CA LEU A 15 -11.86 3.17 -15.12
C LEU A 15 -11.67 2.62 -13.71
N ILE A 16 -10.87 3.30 -12.92
CA ILE A 16 -10.46 2.79 -11.61
C ILE A 16 -10.70 3.85 -10.55
N ASP A 17 -11.37 3.44 -9.48
CA ASP A 17 -11.52 4.26 -8.28
C ASP A 17 -10.29 4.06 -7.40
N LEU A 18 -9.42 5.06 -7.35
CA LEU A 18 -8.19 4.96 -6.54
C LEU A 18 -8.47 4.86 -5.05
N ASP A 19 -9.61 5.39 -4.60
CA ASP A 19 -9.99 5.26 -3.18
C ASP A 19 -10.30 3.82 -2.78
N SER A 20 -10.49 2.92 -3.74
CA SER A 20 -10.69 1.50 -3.47
C SER A 20 -9.38 0.70 -3.39
N ILE A 21 -8.28 1.32 -3.75
CA ILE A 21 -6.97 0.64 -3.77
C ILE A 21 -6.39 0.65 -2.36
N SER A 22 -5.91 -0.52 -1.92
CA SER A 22 -5.43 -0.72 -0.55
C SER A 22 -3.92 -0.57 -0.39
N ALA A 23 -3.17 -0.68 -1.49
CA ALA A 23 -1.72 -0.61 -1.43
C ALA A 23 -1.15 -0.16 -2.76
N PHE A 24 -0.09 0.63 -2.67
CA PHE A 24 0.72 1.05 -3.82
C PHE A 24 2.17 0.67 -3.53
N ALA A 25 2.87 0.19 -4.55
CA ALA A 25 4.31 -0.11 -4.44
C ALA A 25 5.05 0.68 -5.50
N SER A 26 6.12 1.37 -5.12
CA SER A 26 6.99 2.06 -6.06
C SER A 26 8.40 1.49 -5.99
N GLY A 27 9.02 1.31 -7.15
CA GLY A 27 10.40 0.85 -7.26
C GLY A 27 11.33 1.98 -7.69
N PHE A 28 12.62 1.65 -7.79
CA PHE A 28 13.65 2.62 -8.16
C PHE A 28 13.57 3.10 -9.60
N ASN A 29 12.85 2.38 -10.45
CA ASN A 29 12.79 2.66 -11.89
C ASN A 29 11.56 3.48 -12.28
N LYS A 30 11.01 4.26 -11.37
CA LYS A 30 9.83 5.08 -11.61
C LYS A 30 8.65 4.24 -12.10
N ARG A 31 8.43 3.14 -11.43
CA ARG A 31 7.33 2.23 -11.68
C ARG A 31 6.43 2.21 -10.46
N ILE A 32 5.11 2.27 -10.70
CA ILE A 32 4.12 2.13 -9.63
C ILE A 32 3.29 0.90 -9.94
N THR A 33 3.13 0.05 -8.93
CA THR A 33 2.29 -1.13 -9.00
C THR A 33 1.17 -0.99 -7.97
N PHE A 34 -0.05 -1.34 -8.35
CA PHE A 34 -1.15 -1.48 -7.41
C PHE A 34 -2.01 -2.66 -7.86
N TRP A 35 -2.89 -3.12 -6.98
CA TRP A 35 -3.67 -4.33 -7.24
C TRP A 35 -5.15 -3.98 -7.24
N LEU A 36 -5.87 -4.51 -8.25
CA LEU A 36 -7.30 -4.29 -8.35
C LEU A 36 -8.03 -5.08 -7.26
N PRO A 37 -8.97 -4.45 -6.53
CA PRO A 37 -9.67 -5.14 -5.44
C PRO A 37 -10.59 -6.26 -5.93
N ASP A 38 -11.07 -6.17 -7.18
CA ASP A 38 -12.04 -7.12 -7.69
C ASP A 38 -11.44 -8.50 -7.96
N ASN A 39 -10.19 -8.55 -8.43
CA ASN A 39 -9.59 -9.80 -8.87
C ASN A 39 -8.12 -9.95 -8.50
N GLY A 40 -7.54 -8.98 -7.78
CA GLY A 40 -6.13 -9.01 -7.40
C GLY A 40 -5.15 -8.82 -8.54
N LYS A 41 -5.63 -8.39 -9.70
CA LYS A 41 -4.73 -8.16 -10.85
C LYS A 41 -3.77 -7.02 -10.56
N PRO A 42 -2.45 -7.23 -10.74
CA PRO A 42 -1.50 -6.12 -10.60
C PRO A 42 -1.56 -5.22 -11.84
N ILE A 43 -1.61 -3.93 -11.58
CA ILE A 43 -1.51 -2.89 -12.61
C ILE A 43 -0.13 -2.25 -12.43
N ILE A 44 0.68 -2.30 -13.47
CA ILE A 44 2.05 -1.80 -13.43
C ILE A 44 2.18 -0.67 -14.43
N ILE A 45 2.43 0.53 -13.95
CA ILE A 45 2.60 1.71 -14.81
C ILE A 45 3.99 2.30 -14.61
N ASN A 46 4.50 2.96 -15.62
CA ASN A 46 5.77 3.65 -15.50
C ASN A 46 5.70 5.01 -16.20
N ASN A 47 6.68 5.86 -15.88
CA ASN A 47 6.71 7.22 -16.38
C ASN A 47 6.94 7.32 -17.89
N ASN A 48 7.53 6.27 -18.50
CA ASN A 48 7.80 6.29 -19.93
C ASN A 48 6.58 5.91 -20.77
N ASN A 49 5.85 4.87 -20.34
CA ASN A 49 4.73 4.34 -21.12
C ASN A 49 3.40 5.00 -20.79
N ASN A 50 3.24 5.41 -19.52
CA ASN A 50 1.97 5.98 -19.05
C ASN A 50 2.24 7.29 -18.27
N PRO A 51 2.85 8.32 -18.88
CA PRO A 51 3.32 9.47 -18.12
C PRO A 51 2.21 10.23 -17.40
N LYS A 52 1.06 10.42 -18.05
CA LYS A 52 -0.05 11.13 -17.41
C LYS A 52 -0.63 10.34 -16.25
N THR A 53 -0.86 9.05 -16.43
CA THR A 53 -1.39 8.19 -15.38
C THR A 53 -0.42 8.09 -14.22
N TYR A 54 0.87 7.98 -14.51
CA TYR A 54 1.91 7.96 -13.49
C TYR A 54 1.87 9.23 -12.64
N GLU A 55 1.78 10.39 -13.27
CA GLU A 55 1.70 11.66 -12.55
C GLU A 55 0.43 11.77 -11.71
N ASP A 56 -0.71 11.33 -12.26
CA ASP A 56 -1.98 11.38 -11.56
C ASP A 56 -1.97 10.50 -10.31
N ILE A 57 -1.43 9.29 -10.43
CA ILE A 57 -1.36 8.37 -9.29
C ILE A 57 -0.34 8.84 -8.27
N LEU A 58 0.79 9.37 -8.72
CA LEU A 58 1.79 9.91 -7.81
C LEU A 58 1.20 11.07 -6.99
N ALA A 59 0.45 11.96 -7.63
CA ALA A 59 -0.23 13.05 -6.94
C ALA A 59 -1.26 12.53 -5.93
N TYR A 60 -2.00 11.49 -6.29
CA TYR A 60 -2.94 10.86 -5.39
C TYR A 60 -2.23 10.27 -4.16
N ILE A 61 -1.13 9.55 -4.36
CA ILE A 61 -0.34 8.97 -3.27
C ILE A 61 0.17 10.06 -2.33
N GLN A 62 0.67 11.16 -2.88
CA GLN A 62 1.14 12.28 -2.07
C GLN A 62 0.01 12.86 -1.23
N ARG A 63 -1.19 12.98 -1.81
CA ARG A 63 -2.33 13.53 -1.09
C ARG A 63 -2.77 12.64 0.07
N ILE A 64 -2.84 11.32 -0.12
CA ILE A 64 -3.28 10.41 0.94
C ILE A 64 -2.25 10.28 2.05
N THR A 65 -0.97 10.49 1.76
CA THR A 65 0.07 10.44 2.79
C THR A 65 0.13 11.73 3.61
N ILE A 66 -0.24 12.86 3.00
CA ILE A 66 -0.25 14.16 3.70
C ILE A 66 -1.56 14.36 4.47
N HIS A 67 -2.68 13.92 3.90
CA HIS A 67 -4.02 14.13 4.49
C HIS A 67 -4.76 12.79 4.62
N PRO A 68 -4.37 11.93 5.58
CA PRO A 68 -4.94 10.58 5.70
C PRO A 68 -6.29 10.59 6.45
N ILE A 69 -7.29 11.28 5.92
CA ILE A 69 -8.60 11.38 6.57
C ILE A 69 -9.36 10.06 6.40
N GLY A 70 -9.75 9.45 7.53
CA GLY A 70 -10.56 8.25 7.55
C GLY A 70 -9.82 6.97 7.19
N ASN A 71 -8.53 7.05 6.92
CA ASN A 71 -7.70 5.91 6.56
C ASN A 71 -6.45 5.91 7.44
N TYR A 72 -5.75 4.79 7.43
CA TYR A 72 -4.50 4.68 8.19
C TYR A 72 -3.39 4.23 7.23
N TRP A 73 -2.86 5.17 6.48
CA TRP A 73 -1.82 4.91 5.50
C TRP A 73 -0.45 4.91 6.15
N VAL A 74 0.32 3.87 5.89
CA VAL A 74 1.68 3.72 6.40
C VAL A 74 2.63 3.47 5.24
N LYS A 75 3.80 4.10 5.31
CA LYS A 75 4.87 3.94 4.34
C LYS A 75 5.86 2.92 4.87
N ILE A 76 6.15 1.89 4.09
CA ILE A 76 7.05 0.81 4.47
C ILE A 76 8.03 0.57 3.33
N VAL A 77 9.32 0.60 3.65
CA VAL A 77 10.37 0.22 2.70
C VAL A 77 10.68 -1.25 2.93
N TYR A 78 10.45 -2.07 1.92
CA TYR A 78 10.62 -3.51 2.01
C TYR A 78 11.03 -4.07 0.66
N ASP A 79 12.07 -4.89 0.64
CA ASP A 79 12.55 -5.58 -0.57
C ASP A 79 12.73 -4.61 -1.74
N ARG A 80 13.44 -3.50 -1.50
CA ARG A 80 13.78 -2.46 -2.49
C ARG A 80 12.57 -1.73 -3.08
N HIS A 81 11.42 -1.85 -2.44
CA HIS A 81 10.22 -1.14 -2.84
C HIS A 81 9.72 -0.28 -1.70
N GLU A 82 9.06 0.80 -2.06
CA GLU A 82 8.38 1.64 -1.10
C GLU A 82 6.89 1.36 -1.21
N TYR A 83 6.31 0.79 -0.14
CA TYR A 83 4.89 0.47 -0.07
C TYR A 83 4.15 1.55 0.69
N ILE A 84 3.01 1.95 0.18
CA ILE A 84 2.05 2.80 0.87
C ILE A 84 0.80 1.94 1.07
N ILE A 85 0.48 1.61 2.32
CA ILE A 85 -0.54 0.61 2.65
C ILE A 85 -1.55 1.20 3.61
N ASP A 86 -2.83 0.99 3.32
CA ASP A 86 -3.92 1.34 4.23
C ASP A 86 -4.12 0.20 5.22
N LEU A 87 -3.67 0.40 6.45
CA LEU A 87 -3.74 -0.63 7.49
C LEU A 87 -5.18 -1.00 7.85
N ASN A 88 -6.14 -0.10 7.64
CA ASN A 88 -7.55 -0.38 7.91
C ASN A 88 -8.10 -1.53 7.05
N ARG A 89 -7.43 -1.87 5.98
CA ARG A 89 -7.87 -2.93 5.07
C ARG A 89 -7.19 -4.26 5.33
N LEU A 90 -6.30 -4.31 6.31
CA LEU A 90 -5.66 -5.55 6.74
C LEU A 90 -6.50 -6.20 7.84
N SER A 91 -6.60 -7.52 7.82
CA SER A 91 -7.38 -8.27 8.80
C SER A 91 -6.56 -9.23 9.63
N THR A 92 -5.29 -9.44 9.29
CA THR A 92 -4.44 -10.41 9.99
C THR A 92 -3.02 -9.89 10.14
N PHE A 93 -2.50 -9.96 11.35
CA PHE A 93 -1.10 -9.68 11.64
C PHE A 93 -0.51 -10.88 12.38
N VAL A 94 0.71 -11.26 12.01
CA VAL A 94 1.39 -12.39 12.62
C VAL A 94 2.68 -11.89 13.27
N PHE A 95 2.87 -12.25 14.54
CA PHE A 95 4.10 -11.94 15.28
C PHE A 95 4.89 -13.22 15.42
N ASP A 96 6.18 -13.19 15.06
CA ASP A 96 7.04 -14.36 15.25
C ASP A 96 7.86 -14.25 16.54
N SER A 97 8.67 -15.26 16.79
CA SER A 97 9.49 -15.31 18.01
C SER A 97 10.57 -14.22 18.06
N SER A 98 10.91 -13.64 16.92
CA SER A 98 11.86 -12.53 16.84
C SER A 98 11.15 -11.17 16.90
N GLN A 99 9.86 -11.14 17.21
CA GLN A 99 9.04 -9.96 17.31
C GLN A 99 8.86 -9.21 15.97
N ARG A 100 9.09 -9.89 14.85
CA ARG A 100 8.79 -9.32 13.55
C ARG A 100 7.29 -9.40 13.31
N ILE A 101 6.76 -8.41 12.59
CA ILE A 101 5.35 -8.38 12.21
C ILE A 101 5.23 -8.75 10.73
N MET A 102 4.40 -9.73 10.44
CA MET A 102 4.12 -10.13 9.06
C MET A 102 2.65 -9.95 8.76
N PHE A 103 2.36 -9.49 7.57
CA PHE A 103 0.99 -9.42 7.04
C PHE A 103 1.03 -9.57 5.52
N TRP A 104 -0.12 -9.81 4.93
CA TRP A 104 -0.25 -9.94 3.47
C TRP A 104 -0.94 -8.71 2.92
N LEU A 105 -0.51 -8.28 1.72
CA LEU A 105 -1.21 -7.21 1.03
C LEU A 105 -2.64 -7.68 0.75
N PRO A 106 -3.64 -6.83 1.02
CA PRO A 106 -5.04 -7.29 1.01
C PRO A 106 -5.51 -7.80 -0.35
N ASP A 107 -5.04 -7.20 -1.44
CA ASP A 107 -5.44 -7.59 -2.78
C ASP A 107 -4.30 -8.24 -3.56
N GLY A 108 -3.12 -8.27 -2.98
CA GLY A 108 -1.97 -8.98 -3.52
C GLY A 108 -1.68 -10.23 -2.70
N LYS A 109 -0.85 -11.09 -3.23
CA LYS A 109 -0.46 -12.32 -2.54
C LYS A 109 0.86 -12.18 -1.81
N GLU A 110 1.47 -11.01 -1.88
CA GLU A 110 2.77 -10.77 -1.29
C GLU A 110 2.66 -10.55 0.21
N SER A 111 3.63 -11.09 0.94
CA SER A 111 3.75 -10.85 2.37
C SER A 111 4.78 -9.76 2.63
N ILE A 112 4.52 -8.97 3.64
CA ILE A 112 5.42 -7.92 4.12
C ILE A 112 5.88 -8.31 5.52
N ILE A 113 7.19 -8.27 5.76
CA ILE A 113 7.77 -8.57 7.08
C ILE A 113 8.48 -7.33 7.59
N ILE A 114 8.05 -6.83 8.74
CA ILE A 114 8.61 -5.63 9.34
C ILE A 114 9.44 -6.03 10.56
N ASN A 115 10.68 -5.57 10.56
CA ASN A 115 11.64 -5.84 11.60
C ASN A 115 11.70 -4.65 12.57
N PRO A 116 11.66 -4.86 13.90
CA PRO A 116 11.68 -3.74 14.85
C PRO A 116 12.97 -2.93 14.83
N GLN A 117 14.09 -3.51 14.36
CA GLN A 117 15.37 -2.79 14.30
C GLN A 117 15.56 -2.07 12.97
N THR A 118 15.28 -2.72 11.85
CA THR A 118 15.55 -2.15 10.53
C THR A 118 14.41 -1.29 9.97
N ASN A 119 13.18 -1.52 10.46
CA ASN A 119 11.99 -0.78 10.03
C ASN A 119 11.33 -0.12 11.24
N SER A 120 12.10 0.49 12.12
CA SER A 120 11.61 0.92 13.44
C SER A 120 10.43 1.88 13.37
N GLU A 121 10.43 2.82 12.42
CA GLU A 121 9.35 3.77 12.29
C GLU A 121 8.05 3.10 11.82
N ALA A 122 8.13 2.28 10.78
CA ALA A 122 6.97 1.55 10.28
C ALA A 122 6.47 0.56 11.33
N TYR A 123 7.39 -0.11 12.01
CA TYR A 123 7.05 -1.06 13.08
C TYR A 123 6.25 -0.39 14.17
N SER A 124 6.70 0.78 14.62
CA SER A 124 6.02 1.53 15.67
C SER A 124 4.62 1.93 15.25
N LYS A 125 4.46 2.40 14.01
CA LYS A 125 3.14 2.81 13.49
C LYS A 125 2.18 1.63 13.37
N VAL A 126 2.66 0.50 12.89
CA VAL A 126 1.84 -0.71 12.78
C VAL A 126 1.43 -1.21 14.17
N LEU A 127 2.36 -1.20 15.10
CA LEU A 127 2.09 -1.63 16.48
C LEU A 127 1.04 -0.73 17.13
N ASP A 128 1.16 0.59 16.98
CA ASP A 128 0.18 1.54 17.50
C ASP A 128 -1.19 1.30 16.90
N PHE A 129 -1.25 1.05 15.59
CA PHE A 129 -2.50 0.73 14.91
C PHE A 129 -3.14 -0.52 15.51
N ILE A 130 -2.37 -1.59 15.70
CA ILE A 130 -2.87 -2.84 16.26
C ILE A 130 -3.43 -2.61 17.66
N ASN A 131 -2.69 -1.90 18.51
CA ASN A 131 -3.12 -1.61 19.88
C ASN A 131 -4.43 -0.82 19.90
N GLN A 132 -4.55 0.18 19.04
CA GLN A 132 -5.75 1.01 19.00
C GLN A 132 -6.96 0.26 18.44
N LYS A 133 -6.77 -0.52 17.39
CA LYS A 133 -7.87 -1.20 16.73
C LYS A 133 -8.34 -2.46 17.45
N THR A 134 -7.42 -3.22 18.00
CA THR A 134 -7.77 -4.51 18.63
C THR A 134 -7.93 -4.41 20.13
N GLY A 135 -7.32 -3.41 20.75
CA GLY A 135 -7.27 -3.31 22.20
C GLY A 135 -6.28 -4.29 22.85
N TYR A 136 -5.58 -5.08 22.04
CA TYR A 136 -4.57 -6.00 22.54
C TYR A 136 -3.21 -5.34 22.56
N SER A 137 -2.46 -5.63 23.62
CA SER A 137 -1.07 -5.26 23.72
C SER A 137 -0.24 -6.47 23.26
N VAL A 138 0.64 -6.26 22.29
CA VAL A 138 1.50 -7.33 21.78
C VAL A 138 2.93 -7.08 22.22
N PRO A 139 3.65 -8.16 22.49
CA PRO A 139 5.02 -8.06 23.00
C PRO A 139 6.00 -7.49 22.00
#